data_ae45037937320cfaa7d98146dd04b06e
#
_entry.id   ae45037937320cfaa7d98146dd04b06e
#
_cell.length_a   1.000
_cell.length_b   1.000
_cell.length_c   1.000
_cell.angle_alpha   90.00
_cell.angle_beta   90.00
_cell.angle_gamma   90.00
#
_symmetry.space_group_name_H-M   'P 1'
#
loop_
_entity.id
_entity.type
_entity.pdbx_description
1 polymer ?
#
loop_
_entity_poly.entity_id
_entity_poly.type
_entity_poly.pdbx_seq_one_letter_code
_entity_poly.pdbx_strand_id
1 'polypeptide(L)'
;RANFNHSLEYAINLSNDYKKPLLVYFPITDKYKYSNARYYKFMLDGVLEAKRSIEERGIKFIIEKSDDIKQRVIEISKNASALITDKAYLKYYRKLYSDIAKRLDIPFCEVESDVCVPVEIVSQKQEVYAFNIRKKIYDLLGSYLLELKPREPKIKSINLDFGIEEITFNNSLEILNILNIDKSVSLSPFIGGYSQAKRYLKEFIEKKLHKYKEYRSHPELDYQSNLSPYLHFGQISPIEVVLEILSKYKKDENVDSFFNELIVWRELARNFCYYNPNYNHYEGIPDWAKKTLEEHKSDKREYVYTLEEFENAKTHDEYWNAAQLELLKTGKMHNYMRMYWCKKIIEWTQDPKHAFDIACYLNDKYELDGRDPNGYAGISWCFGTHDRPWKERKIFGKIRYMSASGLEAKFDIKKYVEKVKSLXKIMFNPKKWCIK
;
A
#
# COMPACT_ATOMS: atom_id res chain seq x y z
N ARG A 1 -4.39 9.85 -8.74
CA ARG A 1 -4.67 11.20 -8.23
C ARG A 1 -4.50 12.28 -9.29
N ALA A 2 -5.22 13.39 -9.12
CA ALA A 2 -5.09 14.57 -9.99
C ALA A 2 -4.02 15.54 -9.46
N ASN A 3 -3.85 15.58 -8.15
CA ASN A 3 -3.00 16.56 -7.48
C ASN A 3 -1.61 16.00 -7.22
N PHE A 4 -0.59 16.84 -7.38
CA PHE A 4 0.80 16.49 -7.11
C PHE A 4 1.18 15.15 -7.78
N ASN A 5 0.88 15.04 -9.07
CA ASN A 5 1.06 13.80 -9.84
C ASN A 5 2.10 14.02 -10.95
N HIS A 6 3.32 13.53 -10.73
CA HIS A 6 4.42 13.72 -11.67
C HIS A 6 4.15 13.11 -13.04
N SER A 7 3.48 11.94 -13.08
CA SER A 7 3.12 11.29 -14.36
C SER A 7 2.14 12.15 -15.15
N LEU A 8 1.13 12.68 -14.48
CA LEU A 8 0.12 13.53 -15.12
C LEU A 8 0.75 14.84 -15.65
N GLU A 9 1.56 15.51 -14.83
CA GLU A 9 2.18 16.77 -15.24
C GLU A 9 3.18 16.55 -16.39
N TYR A 10 3.92 15.43 -16.36
CA TYR A 10 4.80 15.04 -17.46
C TYR A 10 3.99 14.80 -18.74
N ALA A 11 2.88 14.08 -18.64
CA ALA A 11 2.00 13.83 -19.80
C ALA A 11 1.42 15.12 -20.37
N ILE A 12 1.04 16.09 -19.52
CA ILE A 12 0.54 17.40 -19.95
C ILE A 12 1.67 18.15 -20.71
N ASN A 13 2.90 18.11 -20.19
CA ASN A 13 4.04 18.74 -20.88
C ASN A 13 4.25 18.15 -22.26
N LEU A 14 4.26 16.81 -22.38
CA LEU A 14 4.41 16.14 -23.68
C LEU A 14 3.25 16.48 -24.64
N SER A 15 2.02 16.48 -24.11
CA SER A 15 0.84 16.88 -24.89
C SER A 15 1.02 18.28 -25.47
N ASN A 16 1.50 19.21 -24.64
CA ASN A 16 1.75 20.60 -25.07
C ASN A 16 2.87 20.70 -26.12
N ASP A 17 3.96 19.96 -25.92
CA ASP A 17 5.11 19.96 -26.83
C ASP A 17 4.75 19.33 -28.17
N TYR A 18 4.01 18.23 -28.16
CA TYR A 18 3.59 17.53 -29.38
C TYR A 18 2.40 18.19 -30.03
N LYS A 19 1.74 19.15 -29.37
CA LYS A 19 0.51 19.80 -29.82
C LYS A 19 -0.60 18.77 -30.11
N LYS A 20 -0.80 17.87 -29.16
CA LYS A 20 -1.78 16.78 -29.24
C LYS A 20 -2.62 16.72 -27.96
N PRO A 21 -3.88 16.28 -28.08
CA PRO A 21 -4.72 16.15 -26.87
C PRO A 21 -4.24 15.01 -25.97
N LEU A 22 -4.49 15.13 -24.68
CA LEU A 22 -4.16 14.13 -23.68
C LEU A 22 -5.42 13.37 -23.29
N LEU A 23 -5.33 12.03 -23.30
CA LEU A 23 -6.36 11.13 -22.74
C LEU A 23 -5.81 10.49 -21.49
N VAL A 24 -6.58 10.52 -20.41
CA VAL A 24 -6.32 9.69 -19.22
C VAL A 24 -7.23 8.47 -19.31
N TYR A 25 -6.62 7.28 -19.27
CA TYR A 25 -7.34 6.01 -19.45
C TYR A 25 -7.14 5.14 -18.20
N PHE A 26 -8.25 4.67 -17.63
CA PHE A 26 -8.25 3.83 -16.45
C PHE A 26 -9.00 2.53 -16.71
N PRO A 27 -8.31 1.44 -17.06
CA PRO A 27 -8.97 0.15 -17.22
C PRO A 27 -9.31 -0.49 -15.89
N ILE A 28 -10.51 -1.04 -15.77
CA ILE A 28 -10.94 -1.83 -14.62
C ILE A 28 -11.08 -3.27 -15.05
N THR A 29 -10.52 -4.20 -14.27
CA THR A 29 -10.70 -5.64 -14.50
C THR A 29 -11.15 -6.30 -13.20
N ASP A 30 -11.99 -7.33 -13.32
CA ASP A 30 -12.36 -8.19 -12.19
C ASP A 30 -11.55 -9.51 -12.19
N LYS A 31 -10.49 -9.58 -13.01
CA LYS A 31 -9.62 -10.77 -13.12
C LYS A 31 -8.39 -10.69 -12.21
N TYR A 32 -8.23 -9.62 -11.44
CA TYR A 32 -7.08 -9.44 -10.57
C TYR A 32 -7.19 -10.36 -9.35
N LYS A 33 -6.10 -11.03 -9.00
CA LYS A 33 -6.05 -11.93 -7.83
C LYS A 33 -6.38 -11.14 -6.55
N TYR A 34 -7.23 -11.71 -5.71
CA TYR A 34 -7.72 -11.11 -4.46
C TYR A 34 -8.60 -9.87 -4.68
N SER A 35 -9.16 -9.67 -5.89
CA SER A 35 -10.13 -8.61 -6.15
C SER A 35 -11.35 -8.80 -5.26
N ASN A 36 -11.61 -7.84 -4.37
CA ASN A 36 -12.78 -7.89 -3.50
C ASN A 36 -13.40 -6.51 -3.37
N ALA A 37 -14.64 -6.48 -2.85
CA ALA A 37 -15.42 -5.25 -2.78
C ALA A 37 -14.75 -4.17 -1.93
N ARG A 38 -14.07 -4.54 -0.83
CA ARG A 38 -13.36 -3.59 0.05
C ARG A 38 -12.31 -2.81 -0.72
N TYR A 39 -11.43 -3.54 -1.38
CA TYR A 39 -10.31 -2.99 -2.17
C TYR A 39 -10.84 -2.08 -3.29
N TYR A 40 -11.81 -2.61 -4.06
CA TYR A 40 -12.36 -1.88 -5.21
C TYR A 40 -13.10 -0.61 -4.79
N LYS A 41 -13.90 -0.70 -3.72
CA LYS A 41 -14.63 0.47 -3.21
C LYS A 41 -13.65 1.63 -2.92
N PHE A 42 -12.61 1.33 -2.11
CA PHE A 42 -11.64 2.35 -1.71
C PHE A 42 -10.89 2.92 -2.91
N MET A 43 -10.44 2.06 -3.82
CA MET A 43 -9.76 2.48 -5.06
C MET A 43 -10.66 3.38 -5.89
N LEU A 44 -11.91 2.95 -6.12
CA LEU A 44 -12.84 3.66 -7.01
C LEU A 44 -13.30 4.99 -6.42
N ASP A 45 -13.44 5.11 -5.10
CA ASP A 45 -13.70 6.41 -4.47
C ASP A 45 -12.63 7.43 -4.91
N GLY A 46 -11.36 7.02 -4.87
CA GLY A 46 -10.25 7.89 -5.27
C GLY A 46 -10.20 8.15 -6.78
N VAL A 47 -10.50 7.14 -7.59
CA VAL A 47 -10.51 7.25 -9.05
C VAL A 47 -11.60 8.24 -9.49
N LEU A 48 -12.80 8.15 -8.93
CA LEU A 48 -13.90 9.07 -9.27
C LEU A 48 -13.58 10.51 -8.89
N GLU A 49 -12.95 10.71 -7.73
CA GLU A 49 -12.51 12.06 -7.32
C GLU A 49 -11.43 12.59 -8.28
N ALA A 50 -10.46 11.75 -8.63
CA ALA A 50 -9.40 12.13 -9.56
C ALA A 50 -9.97 12.45 -10.95
N LYS A 51 -10.94 11.64 -11.42
CA LYS A 51 -11.61 11.87 -12.71
C LYS A 51 -12.24 13.27 -12.75
N ARG A 52 -13.04 13.62 -11.74
CA ARG A 52 -13.66 14.95 -11.67
C ARG A 52 -12.62 16.06 -11.73
N SER A 53 -11.56 15.95 -10.92
CA SER A 53 -10.53 16.98 -10.85
C SER A 53 -9.72 17.12 -12.15
N ILE A 54 -9.47 16.01 -12.84
CA ILE A 54 -8.74 16.01 -14.12
C ILE A 54 -9.64 16.60 -15.24
N GLU A 55 -10.92 16.24 -15.23
CA GLU A 55 -11.88 16.75 -16.21
C GLU A 55 -12.13 18.25 -16.04
N GLU A 56 -12.08 18.76 -14.81
CA GLU A 56 -12.14 20.23 -14.57
C GLU A 56 -10.97 20.97 -15.22
N ARG A 57 -9.84 20.28 -15.46
CA ARG A 57 -8.69 20.83 -16.18
C ARG A 57 -8.85 20.72 -17.71
N GLY A 58 -10.00 20.18 -18.18
CA GLY A 58 -10.29 20.03 -19.61
C GLY A 58 -9.68 18.78 -20.25
N ILE A 59 -9.28 17.79 -19.43
CA ILE A 59 -8.65 16.55 -19.89
C ILE A 59 -9.66 15.41 -19.80
N LYS A 60 -9.91 14.71 -20.91
CA LYS A 60 -10.82 13.56 -20.93
C LYS A 60 -10.26 12.41 -20.11
N PHE A 61 -11.08 11.84 -19.22
CA PHE A 61 -10.72 10.70 -18.37
C PHE A 61 -11.75 9.58 -18.63
N ILE A 62 -11.30 8.49 -19.21
CA ILE A 62 -12.17 7.35 -19.56
C ILE A 62 -11.90 6.17 -18.62
N ILE A 63 -12.97 5.63 -18.06
CA ILE A 63 -12.96 4.39 -17.29
C ILE A 63 -13.63 3.32 -18.16
N GLU A 64 -12.92 2.22 -18.42
CA GLU A 64 -13.42 1.12 -19.25
C GLU A 64 -13.21 -0.21 -18.53
N LYS A 65 -14.20 -1.10 -18.61
CA LYS A 65 -14.04 -2.47 -18.10
C LYS A 65 -13.35 -3.30 -19.18
N SER A 66 -12.28 -4.01 -18.80
CA SER A 66 -11.54 -4.85 -19.73
C SER A 66 -11.13 -6.16 -19.04
N ASP A 67 -11.31 -7.27 -19.76
CA ASP A 67 -10.84 -8.57 -19.30
C ASP A 67 -9.36 -8.79 -19.66
N ASP A 68 -8.81 -8.02 -20.61
CA ASP A 68 -7.40 -8.09 -20.99
C ASP A 68 -6.85 -6.66 -21.09
N ILE A 69 -6.40 -6.14 -19.95
CA ILE A 69 -5.84 -4.77 -19.85
C ILE A 69 -4.65 -4.60 -20.80
N LYS A 70 -3.76 -5.60 -20.89
CA LYS A 70 -2.57 -5.51 -21.74
C LYS A 70 -2.95 -5.28 -23.19
N GLN A 71 -3.80 -6.16 -23.72
CA GLN A 71 -4.24 -6.07 -25.13
C GLN A 71 -4.95 -4.74 -25.40
N ARG A 72 -5.82 -4.33 -24.45
CA ARG A 72 -6.60 -3.11 -24.63
C ARG A 72 -5.73 -1.85 -24.64
N VAL A 73 -4.73 -1.76 -23.74
CA VAL A 73 -3.78 -0.64 -23.73
C VAL A 73 -2.99 -0.59 -25.04
N ILE A 74 -2.56 -1.75 -25.56
CA ILE A 74 -1.83 -1.80 -26.85
C ILE A 74 -2.72 -1.27 -27.97
N GLU A 75 -3.99 -1.70 -28.03
CA GLU A 75 -4.93 -1.24 -29.07
C GLU A 75 -5.15 0.27 -29.05
N ILE A 76 -5.41 0.83 -27.86
CA ILE A 76 -5.63 2.28 -27.71
C ILE A 76 -4.35 3.04 -28.07
N SER A 77 -3.19 2.51 -27.68
CA SER A 77 -1.89 3.16 -27.91
C SER A 77 -1.50 3.23 -29.40
N LYS A 78 -2.12 2.43 -30.27
CA LYS A 78 -1.86 2.51 -31.73
C LYS A 78 -2.17 3.90 -32.31
N ASN A 79 -3.07 4.62 -31.67
CA ASN A 79 -3.47 5.96 -32.11
C ASN A 79 -2.81 7.08 -31.29
N ALA A 80 -1.88 6.72 -30.41
CA ALA A 80 -1.21 7.68 -29.53
C ALA A 80 0.21 7.97 -30.02
N SER A 81 0.74 9.11 -29.61
CA SER A 81 2.12 9.52 -29.90
C SER A 81 3.08 9.09 -28.77
N ALA A 82 2.56 8.84 -27.58
CA ALA A 82 3.32 8.34 -26.44
C ALA A 82 2.36 7.74 -25.42
N LEU A 83 2.85 6.79 -24.64
CA LEU A 83 2.13 6.20 -23.50
C LEU A 83 2.91 6.52 -22.22
N ILE A 84 2.22 7.06 -21.22
CA ILE A 84 2.82 7.47 -19.94
C ILE A 84 2.14 6.69 -18.81
N THR A 85 2.93 6.18 -17.86
CA THR A 85 2.39 5.52 -16.67
C THR A 85 3.29 5.78 -15.45
N ASP A 86 2.80 5.46 -14.26
CA ASP A 86 3.61 5.47 -13.04
C ASP A 86 4.58 4.28 -13.07
N LYS A 87 5.77 4.46 -12.52
CA LYS A 87 6.74 3.37 -12.39
C LYS A 87 6.21 2.29 -11.45
N ALA A 88 6.43 1.04 -11.83
CA ALA A 88 6.01 -0.13 -11.06
C ALA A 88 7.18 -0.77 -10.31
N TYR A 89 6.91 -1.28 -9.10
CA TYR A 89 7.92 -1.97 -8.28
C TYR A 89 7.63 -3.47 -8.15
N LEU A 90 6.35 -3.86 -8.19
CA LEU A 90 5.94 -5.25 -8.07
C LEU A 90 6.07 -5.98 -9.42
N LYS A 91 6.53 -7.23 -9.38
CA LYS A 91 6.84 -8.01 -10.59
C LYS A 91 5.68 -8.16 -11.56
N TYR A 92 4.43 -8.24 -11.07
CA TYR A 92 3.25 -8.35 -11.94
C TYR A 92 3.15 -7.15 -12.88
N TYR A 93 3.21 -5.93 -12.32
CA TYR A 93 3.09 -4.71 -13.15
C TYR A 93 4.32 -4.48 -14.01
N ARG A 94 5.52 -4.80 -13.48
CA ARG A 94 6.76 -4.68 -14.25
C ARG A 94 6.74 -5.58 -15.48
N LYS A 95 6.24 -6.83 -15.31
CA LYS A 95 6.08 -7.74 -16.44
C LYS A 95 5.03 -7.23 -17.42
N LEU A 96 3.88 -6.77 -16.92
CA LEU A 96 2.82 -6.18 -17.74
C LEU A 96 3.37 -5.04 -18.62
N TYR A 97 4.10 -4.11 -17.99
CA TYR A 97 4.66 -2.95 -18.71
C TYR A 97 5.72 -3.39 -19.73
N SER A 98 6.57 -4.34 -19.38
CA SER A 98 7.56 -4.88 -20.31
C SER A 98 6.88 -5.55 -21.52
N ASP A 99 5.84 -6.32 -21.29
CA ASP A 99 5.09 -7.00 -22.36
C ASP A 99 4.40 -5.97 -23.27
N ILE A 100 3.85 -4.89 -22.72
CA ILE A 100 3.25 -3.79 -23.48
C ILE A 100 4.33 -3.09 -24.32
N ALA A 101 5.45 -2.73 -23.68
CA ALA A 101 6.52 -1.98 -24.33
C ALA A 101 7.08 -2.69 -25.57
N LYS A 102 7.19 -4.03 -25.52
CA LYS A 102 7.68 -4.83 -26.64
C LYS A 102 6.76 -4.81 -27.86
N ARG A 103 5.51 -4.40 -27.69
CA ARG A 103 4.48 -4.43 -28.75
C ARG A 103 4.07 -3.02 -29.18
N LEU A 104 4.75 -1.97 -28.70
CA LEU A 104 4.47 -0.59 -29.06
C LEU A 104 5.58 -0.04 -29.97
N ASP A 105 5.16 0.73 -30.97
CA ASP A 105 6.08 1.47 -31.85
C ASP A 105 6.19 2.96 -31.45
N ILE A 106 5.68 3.29 -30.26
CA ILE A 106 5.71 4.66 -29.71
C ILE A 106 6.48 4.66 -28.38
N PRO A 107 6.98 5.82 -27.94
CA PRO A 107 7.62 5.90 -26.62
C PRO A 107 6.66 5.48 -25.51
N PHE A 108 7.15 4.64 -24.59
CA PHE A 108 6.45 4.25 -23.37
C PHE A 108 7.30 4.72 -22.18
N CYS A 109 6.79 5.69 -21.43
CA CYS A 109 7.53 6.34 -20.36
C CYS A 109 6.93 5.97 -19.01
N GLU A 110 7.76 5.40 -18.13
CA GLU A 110 7.42 5.20 -16.71
C GLU A 110 7.97 6.40 -15.92
N VAL A 111 7.09 7.05 -15.16
CA VAL A 111 7.46 8.22 -14.35
C VAL A 111 7.41 7.83 -12.87
N GLU A 112 8.50 8.11 -12.15
CA GLU A 112 8.61 7.76 -10.75
C GLU A 112 7.82 8.77 -9.90
N SER A 113 6.62 8.38 -9.46
CA SER A 113 5.68 9.27 -8.76
C SER A 113 5.25 8.75 -7.39
N ASP A 114 5.76 7.59 -6.96
CA ASP A 114 5.34 6.93 -5.71
C ASP A 114 6.38 7.01 -4.59
N VAL A 115 7.56 7.53 -4.87
CA VAL A 115 8.66 7.63 -3.91
C VAL A 115 9.15 9.07 -3.83
N CYS A 116 9.89 9.39 -2.77
CA CYS A 116 10.51 10.72 -2.65
C CYS A 116 11.76 10.79 -3.52
N VAL A 117 12.57 9.72 -3.55
CA VAL A 117 13.78 9.66 -4.38
C VAL A 117 13.71 8.40 -5.26
N PRO A 118 13.92 8.52 -6.59
CA PRO A 118 13.80 7.36 -7.48
C PRO A 118 14.63 6.16 -7.03
N VAL A 119 14.02 4.97 -7.08
CA VAL A 119 14.60 3.73 -6.54
C VAL A 119 15.99 3.44 -7.11
N GLU A 120 16.14 3.53 -8.44
CA GLU A 120 17.39 3.21 -9.11
C GLU A 120 18.46 4.29 -8.93
N ILE A 121 18.05 5.52 -8.59
CA ILE A 121 18.99 6.61 -8.27
C ILE A 121 19.56 6.40 -6.86
N VAL A 122 18.71 5.97 -5.92
CA VAL A 122 19.14 5.70 -4.53
C VAL A 122 20.13 4.54 -4.49
N SER A 123 19.83 3.44 -5.20
CA SER A 123 20.69 2.26 -5.20
C SER A 123 20.38 1.38 -6.41
N GLN A 124 21.42 0.73 -6.94
CA GLN A 124 21.29 -0.20 -8.07
C GLN A 124 21.33 -1.66 -7.62
N LYS A 125 21.06 -1.90 -6.32
CA LYS A 125 21.01 -3.26 -5.75
C LYS A 125 20.05 -3.31 -4.56
N GLN A 126 19.67 -4.52 -4.16
CA GLN A 126 18.89 -4.72 -2.95
C GLN A 126 19.69 -4.25 -1.73
N GLU A 127 19.11 -3.35 -0.97
CA GLU A 127 19.72 -2.86 0.27
C GLU A 127 19.30 -3.76 1.43
N VAL A 128 20.25 -4.08 2.31
CA VAL A 128 20.02 -5.03 3.40
C VAL A 128 19.39 -4.35 4.62
N TYR A 129 19.93 -3.18 5.00
CA TYR A 129 19.53 -2.52 6.25
C TYR A 129 19.01 -1.10 6.01
N ALA A 130 18.04 -0.70 6.80
CA ALA A 130 17.47 0.65 6.73
C ALA A 130 18.53 1.74 6.91
N PHE A 131 19.53 1.53 7.78
CA PHE A 131 20.52 2.58 8.00
C PHE A 131 21.39 2.83 6.76
N ASN A 132 21.61 1.80 5.94
CA ASN A 132 22.38 1.94 4.70
C ASN A 132 21.63 2.81 3.68
N ILE A 133 20.37 2.51 3.45
CA ILE A 133 19.59 3.25 2.46
C ILE A 133 19.25 4.66 2.96
N ARG A 134 19.10 4.83 4.29
CA ARG A 134 18.79 6.14 4.89
C ARG A 134 19.77 7.21 4.45
N LYS A 135 21.06 6.94 4.57
CA LYS A 135 22.09 7.92 4.18
C LYS A 135 21.95 8.28 2.69
N LYS A 136 21.82 7.26 1.84
CA LYS A 136 21.70 7.47 0.38
C LYS A 136 20.50 8.32 0.02
N ILE A 137 19.33 8.05 0.66
CA ILE A 137 18.11 8.82 0.43
C ILE A 137 18.32 10.28 0.87
N TYR A 138 18.81 10.49 2.11
CA TYR A 138 18.92 11.86 2.65
C TYR A 138 19.96 12.70 1.91
N ASP A 139 21.02 12.09 1.37
CA ASP A 139 22.01 12.81 0.57
C ASP A 139 21.38 13.37 -0.73
N LEU A 140 20.31 12.73 -1.23
CA LEU A 140 19.64 13.10 -2.48
C LEU A 140 18.35 13.86 -2.27
N LEU A 141 17.73 13.71 -1.10
CA LEU A 141 16.34 14.11 -0.84
C LEU A 141 16.06 15.58 -1.18
N GLY A 142 17.00 16.46 -0.85
CA GLY A 142 16.84 17.90 -1.11
C GLY A 142 16.64 18.23 -2.60
N SER A 143 17.17 17.41 -3.49
CA SER A 143 17.02 17.62 -4.93
C SER A 143 15.67 17.17 -5.47
N TYR A 144 14.91 16.41 -4.66
CA TYR A 144 13.63 15.83 -5.08
C TYR A 144 12.43 16.40 -4.31
N LEU A 145 12.65 17.06 -3.17
CA LEU A 145 11.57 17.69 -2.40
C LEU A 145 11.22 19.05 -3.00
N LEU A 146 10.63 19.01 -4.18
CA LEU A 146 10.28 20.20 -4.94
C LEU A 146 8.78 20.29 -5.13
N GLU A 147 8.23 21.52 -5.06
CA GLU A 147 6.83 21.74 -5.40
C GLU A 147 6.58 21.34 -6.86
N LEU A 148 5.47 20.68 -7.08
CA LEU A 148 5.00 20.33 -8.41
C LEU A 148 3.84 21.24 -8.77
N LYS A 149 4.08 22.19 -9.66
CA LYS A 149 3.05 23.13 -10.09
C LYS A 149 2.18 22.50 -11.20
N PRO A 150 0.85 22.53 -11.05
CA PRO A 150 -0.01 22.01 -12.10
C PRO A 150 0.12 22.87 -13.36
N ARG A 151 0.09 22.22 -14.53
CA ARG A 151 0.17 22.88 -15.83
C ARG A 151 -1.17 22.78 -16.53
N GLU A 152 -1.45 23.75 -17.43
CA GLU A 152 -2.66 23.74 -18.21
C GLU A 152 -2.40 23.04 -19.55
N PRO A 153 -3.28 22.12 -19.96
CA PRO A 153 -3.20 21.57 -21.33
C PRO A 153 -3.56 22.65 -22.34
N LYS A 154 -2.73 22.81 -23.36
CA LYS A 154 -3.00 23.78 -24.45
C LYS A 154 -4.17 23.31 -25.32
N ILE A 155 -4.35 22.00 -25.46
CA ILE A 155 -5.47 21.41 -26.21
C ILE A 155 -6.37 20.69 -25.21
N LYS A 156 -7.59 21.17 -25.06
CA LYS A 156 -8.58 20.53 -24.17
C LYS A 156 -9.13 19.29 -24.91
N SER A 157 -9.16 18.17 -24.22
CA SER A 157 -9.63 16.89 -24.77
C SER A 157 -10.99 16.47 -24.23
N ILE A 158 -11.56 17.24 -23.33
CA ILE A 158 -12.79 16.86 -22.60
C ILE A 158 -13.97 16.53 -23.52
N ASN A 159 -14.07 17.22 -24.66
CA ASN A 159 -15.17 17.05 -25.61
C ASN A 159 -14.81 16.17 -26.81
N LEU A 160 -13.60 15.58 -26.82
CA LEU A 160 -13.18 14.74 -27.96
C LEU A 160 -13.70 13.31 -27.78
N ASP A 161 -13.99 12.67 -28.90
CA ASP A 161 -14.38 11.27 -28.97
C ASP A 161 -13.13 10.42 -29.29
N PHE A 162 -12.75 9.53 -28.42
CA PHE A 162 -11.60 8.64 -28.59
C PHE A 162 -12.02 7.24 -29.07
N GLY A 163 -13.31 7.02 -29.33
CA GLY A 163 -13.82 5.74 -29.80
C GLY A 163 -13.70 4.61 -28.73
N ILE A 164 -13.71 4.97 -27.46
CA ILE A 164 -13.59 4.03 -26.33
C ILE A 164 -14.91 4.04 -25.55
N GLU A 165 -15.47 2.85 -25.31
CA GLU A 165 -16.71 2.73 -24.55
C GLU A 165 -16.46 3.01 -23.09
N GLU A 166 -16.95 4.14 -22.60
CA GLU A 166 -16.80 4.58 -21.21
C GLU A 166 -17.89 4.00 -20.32
N ILE A 167 -17.49 3.48 -19.14
CA ILE A 167 -18.43 3.15 -18.08
C ILE A 167 -18.69 4.44 -17.28
N THR A 168 -19.97 4.83 -17.17
CA THR A 168 -20.37 5.99 -16.38
C THR A 168 -21.11 5.54 -15.12
N PHE A 169 -20.81 6.18 -13.99
CA PHE A 169 -21.49 5.90 -12.72
C PHE A 169 -21.35 7.13 -11.81
N ASN A 170 -22.28 7.23 -10.88
CA ASN A 170 -22.35 8.36 -9.95
C ASN A 170 -21.49 8.12 -8.70
N ASN A 171 -21.28 6.86 -8.33
CA ASN A 171 -20.53 6.50 -7.12
C ASN A 171 -19.91 5.10 -7.27
N SER A 172 -18.96 4.82 -6.42
CA SER A 172 -18.19 3.57 -6.47
C SER A 172 -19.04 2.31 -6.25
N LEU A 173 -20.15 2.41 -5.53
CA LEU A 173 -21.03 1.24 -5.28
C LEU A 173 -21.69 0.75 -6.56
N GLU A 174 -22.06 1.69 -7.45
CA GLU A 174 -22.64 1.32 -8.76
C GLU A 174 -21.69 0.45 -9.58
N ILE A 175 -20.38 0.79 -9.55
CA ILE A 175 -19.38 0.00 -10.28
C ILE A 175 -19.26 -1.40 -9.66
N LEU A 176 -19.27 -1.50 -8.33
CA LEU A 176 -19.14 -2.81 -7.67
C LEU A 176 -20.22 -3.79 -8.09
N ASN A 177 -21.41 -3.28 -8.47
CA ASN A 177 -22.52 -4.13 -8.88
C ASN A 177 -22.29 -4.81 -10.23
N ILE A 178 -21.50 -4.20 -11.12
CA ILE A 178 -21.21 -4.77 -12.44
C ILE A 178 -19.95 -5.60 -12.49
N LEU A 179 -19.17 -5.62 -11.40
CA LEU A 179 -17.91 -6.39 -11.33
C LEU A 179 -18.16 -7.76 -10.67
N ASN A 180 -17.52 -8.79 -11.23
CA ASN A 180 -17.56 -10.14 -10.69
C ASN A 180 -16.39 -10.33 -9.73
N ILE A 181 -16.49 -9.71 -8.55
CA ILE A 181 -15.45 -9.72 -7.52
C ILE A 181 -15.99 -10.32 -6.23
N ASP A 182 -15.08 -10.71 -5.33
CA ASP A 182 -15.45 -11.24 -4.02
C ASP A 182 -16.15 -10.16 -3.18
N LYS A 183 -17.40 -10.39 -2.83
CA LYS A 183 -18.22 -9.48 -2.00
C LYS A 183 -18.34 -9.97 -0.56
N SER A 184 -17.65 -11.05 -0.18
CA SER A 184 -17.68 -11.59 1.17
C SER A 184 -16.84 -10.76 2.15
N VAL A 185 -15.83 -10.03 1.66
CA VAL A 185 -15.00 -9.14 2.49
C VAL A 185 -15.78 -7.85 2.72
N SER A 186 -16.09 -7.54 3.98
CA SER A 186 -16.87 -6.34 4.34
C SER A 186 -16.17 -5.06 3.91
N LEU A 187 -16.94 -4.05 3.55
CA LEU A 187 -16.40 -2.73 3.20
C LEU A 187 -15.70 -2.12 4.40
N SER A 188 -14.67 -1.32 4.12
CA SER A 188 -13.91 -0.60 5.14
C SER A 188 -14.66 0.67 5.59
N PRO A 189 -14.51 1.09 6.85
CA PRO A 189 -14.97 2.42 7.28
C PRO A 189 -14.13 3.57 6.68
N PHE A 190 -12.95 3.27 6.13
CA PHE A 190 -12.15 4.27 5.44
C PHE A 190 -12.74 4.53 4.05
N ILE A 191 -12.89 5.80 3.72
CA ILE A 191 -13.37 6.26 2.40
C ILE A 191 -12.14 6.70 1.61
N GLY A 192 -12.03 6.25 0.35
CA GLY A 192 -10.91 6.62 -0.51
C GLY A 192 -11.03 8.05 -1.03
N GLY A 193 -9.92 8.55 -1.58
CA GLY A 193 -9.88 9.84 -2.26
C GLY A 193 -8.84 10.81 -1.69
N TYR A 194 -8.39 11.70 -2.54
CA TYR A 194 -7.40 12.71 -2.19
C TYR A 194 -7.89 13.62 -1.05
N SER A 195 -9.16 14.03 -1.11
CA SER A 195 -9.75 14.90 -0.07
C SER A 195 -9.73 14.23 1.30
N GLN A 196 -9.97 12.91 1.34
CA GLN A 196 -9.91 12.16 2.60
C GLN A 196 -8.47 12.02 3.10
N ALA A 197 -7.54 11.77 2.19
CA ALA A 197 -6.11 11.73 2.53
C ALA A 197 -5.66 13.06 3.15
N LYS A 198 -6.08 14.18 2.55
CA LYS A 198 -5.76 15.52 3.06
C LYS A 198 -6.38 15.77 4.43
N ARG A 199 -7.60 15.27 4.66
CA ARG A 199 -8.26 15.37 5.98
C ARG A 199 -7.45 14.62 7.04
N TYR A 200 -7.02 13.38 6.73
CA TYR A 200 -6.18 12.60 7.66
C TYR A 200 -4.82 13.25 7.88
N LEU A 201 -4.20 13.80 6.83
CA LEU A 201 -2.91 14.50 6.96
C LEU A 201 -3.04 15.72 7.86
N LYS A 202 -4.09 16.52 7.65
CA LYS A 202 -4.37 17.69 8.48
C LYS A 202 -4.55 17.30 9.95
N GLU A 203 -5.41 16.30 10.20
CA GLU A 203 -5.64 15.79 11.56
C GLU A 203 -4.34 15.30 12.20
N PHE A 204 -3.52 14.58 11.44
CA PHE A 204 -2.25 14.05 11.92
C PHE A 204 -1.31 15.20 12.34
N ILE A 205 -1.14 16.21 11.48
CA ILE A 205 -0.27 17.35 11.76
C ILE A 205 -0.74 18.12 13.01
N GLU A 206 -2.05 18.38 13.10
CA GLU A 206 -2.62 19.22 14.15
C GLU A 206 -2.73 18.52 15.50
N LYS A 207 -3.03 17.21 15.52
CA LYS A 207 -3.43 16.51 16.74
C LYS A 207 -2.49 15.40 17.19
N LYS A 208 -1.69 14.83 16.29
CA LYS A 208 -0.96 13.59 16.61
C LYS A 208 0.56 13.71 16.47
N LEU A 209 1.03 14.50 15.52
CA LEU A 209 2.46 14.57 15.17
C LEU A 209 3.33 14.97 16.36
N HIS A 210 2.85 15.90 17.22
CA HIS A 210 3.60 16.43 18.37
C HIS A 210 3.98 15.35 19.41
N LYS A 211 3.36 14.18 19.36
CA LYS A 211 3.67 13.05 20.26
C LYS A 211 3.90 11.75 19.50
N TYR A 212 4.14 11.87 18.20
CA TYR A 212 4.23 10.68 17.32
C TYR A 212 5.35 9.74 17.76
N LYS A 213 6.54 10.25 18.04
CA LYS A 213 7.69 9.43 18.44
C LYS A 213 7.36 8.57 19.68
N GLU A 214 6.68 9.18 20.65
CA GLU A 214 6.32 8.51 21.91
C GLU A 214 5.23 7.46 21.70
N TYR A 215 4.17 7.81 20.96
CA TYR A 215 2.94 7.00 20.94
C TYR A 215 2.67 6.21 19.65
N ARG A 216 3.52 6.32 18.63
CA ARG A 216 3.29 5.64 17.36
C ARG A 216 3.15 4.11 17.46
N SER A 217 3.78 3.51 18.48
CA SER A 217 3.77 2.06 18.68
C SER A 217 2.66 1.57 19.59
N HIS A 218 1.88 2.46 20.18
CA HIS A 218 0.82 2.13 21.15
C HIS A 218 -0.49 1.79 20.43
N PRO A 219 -0.87 0.51 20.33
CA PRO A 219 -2.08 0.15 19.56
C PRO A 219 -3.37 0.59 20.22
N GLU A 220 -3.38 0.78 21.54
CA GLU A 220 -4.53 1.27 22.28
C GLU A 220 -4.80 2.75 22.03
N LEU A 221 -3.78 3.48 21.53
CA LEU A 221 -3.89 4.91 21.24
C LEU A 221 -4.06 5.11 19.73
N ASP A 222 -4.42 6.32 19.30
CA ASP A 222 -4.56 6.65 17.88
C ASP A 222 -3.58 7.77 17.49
N TYR A 223 -2.30 7.39 17.35
CA TYR A 223 -1.25 8.32 16.90
C TYR A 223 -0.71 7.97 15.52
N GLN A 224 -1.43 7.15 14.75
CA GLN A 224 -1.10 6.83 13.37
C GLN A 224 -1.64 7.89 12.43
N SER A 225 -0.94 8.14 11.33
CA SER A 225 -1.40 9.09 10.31
C SER A 225 -2.60 8.59 9.51
N ASN A 226 -2.76 7.27 9.44
CA ASN A 226 -3.79 6.58 8.64
C ASN A 226 -3.65 6.85 7.13
N LEU A 227 -2.47 7.26 6.67
CA LEU A 227 -2.23 7.55 5.25
C LEU A 227 -1.86 6.34 4.41
N SER A 228 -1.53 5.20 5.03
CA SER A 228 -1.03 4.03 4.30
C SER A 228 -1.95 3.57 3.15
N PRO A 229 -3.27 3.45 3.33
CA PRO A 229 -4.13 3.06 2.19
C PRO A 229 -4.10 4.09 1.05
N TYR A 230 -4.08 5.36 1.40
CA TYR A 230 -4.06 6.46 0.40
C TYR A 230 -2.75 6.48 -0.38
N LEU A 231 -1.64 6.23 0.30
CA LEU A 231 -0.32 6.13 -0.35
C LEU A 231 -0.25 4.89 -1.23
N HIS A 232 -0.83 3.76 -0.78
CA HIS A 232 -0.87 2.53 -1.56
C HIS A 232 -1.57 2.73 -2.91
N PHE A 233 -2.75 3.37 -2.90
CA PHE A 233 -3.52 3.60 -4.11
C PHE A 233 -3.08 4.86 -4.89
N GLY A 234 -2.00 5.52 -4.43
CA GLY A 234 -1.51 6.73 -5.09
C GLY A 234 -2.46 7.92 -4.99
N GLN A 235 -3.33 7.93 -3.98
CA GLN A 235 -4.33 8.99 -3.81
C GLN A 235 -3.74 10.26 -3.20
N ILE A 236 -2.52 10.17 -2.63
CA ILE A 236 -1.75 11.32 -2.17
C ILE A 236 -0.26 11.05 -2.46
N SER A 237 0.51 12.11 -2.71
CA SER A 237 1.94 12.00 -2.97
C SER A 237 2.74 11.98 -1.66
N PRO A 238 3.75 11.09 -1.52
CA PRO A 238 4.63 11.17 -0.34
C PRO A 238 5.42 12.48 -0.29
N ILE A 239 5.81 13.04 -1.44
CA ILE A 239 6.51 14.33 -1.50
C ILE A 239 5.59 15.44 -0.98
N GLU A 240 4.32 15.43 -1.41
CA GLU A 240 3.34 16.40 -0.92
C GLU A 240 3.18 16.31 0.60
N VAL A 241 3.11 15.09 1.15
CA VAL A 241 3.01 14.88 2.60
C VAL A 241 4.22 15.50 3.32
N VAL A 242 5.44 15.23 2.83
CA VAL A 242 6.67 15.76 3.42
C VAL A 242 6.67 17.29 3.38
N LEU A 243 6.39 17.86 2.20
CA LEU A 243 6.40 19.32 2.03
C LEU A 243 5.36 20.01 2.91
N GLU A 244 4.16 19.43 3.02
CA GLU A 244 3.10 20.01 3.86
C GLU A 244 3.48 19.98 5.35
N ILE A 245 4.08 18.88 5.81
CA ILE A 245 4.56 18.80 7.20
C ILE A 245 5.64 19.86 7.44
N LEU A 246 6.63 19.97 6.54
CA LEU A 246 7.73 20.92 6.69
C LEU A 246 7.24 22.39 6.64
N SER A 247 6.14 22.64 5.94
CA SER A 247 5.58 24.01 5.86
C SER A 247 4.75 24.41 7.09
N LYS A 248 4.24 23.43 7.84
CA LYS A 248 3.27 23.68 8.94
C LYS A 248 3.81 23.32 10.32
N TYR A 249 4.91 22.60 10.40
CA TYR A 249 5.38 22.04 11.66
C TYR A 249 6.91 22.17 11.73
N LYS A 250 7.40 22.70 12.84
CA LYS A 250 8.86 22.83 13.05
C LYS A 250 9.47 21.43 13.15
N LYS A 251 10.51 21.19 12.35
CA LYS A 251 11.19 19.91 12.35
C LYS A 251 11.74 19.57 13.74
N ASP A 252 11.38 18.41 14.25
CA ASP A 252 11.78 17.90 15.55
C ASP A 252 11.92 16.36 15.47
N GLU A 253 12.17 15.72 16.61
CA GLU A 253 12.31 14.26 16.68
C GLU A 253 11.04 13.49 16.28
N ASN A 254 9.86 14.10 16.40
CA ASN A 254 8.59 13.50 15.96
C ASN A 254 8.53 13.47 14.43
N VAL A 255 8.91 14.58 13.79
CA VAL A 255 8.99 14.65 12.31
C VAL A 255 10.03 13.63 11.81
N ASP A 256 11.22 13.57 12.44
CA ASP A 256 12.27 12.63 12.05
C ASP A 256 11.76 11.18 12.18
N SER A 257 11.03 10.88 13.27
CA SER A 257 10.44 9.56 13.47
C SER A 257 9.43 9.21 12.37
N PHE A 258 8.56 10.18 12.02
CA PHE A 258 7.56 9.97 10.96
C PHE A 258 8.23 9.83 9.58
N PHE A 259 9.20 10.67 9.27
CA PHE A 259 9.92 10.59 7.99
C PHE A 259 10.72 9.29 7.87
N ASN A 260 11.24 8.76 8.98
CA ASN A 260 11.89 7.45 8.96
C ASN A 260 10.92 6.36 8.46
N GLU A 261 9.65 6.42 8.86
CA GLU A 261 8.64 5.47 8.39
C GLU A 261 8.18 5.78 6.97
N LEU A 262 7.80 7.04 6.71
CA LEU A 262 7.23 7.46 5.43
C LEU A 262 8.25 7.38 4.28
N ILE A 263 9.50 7.72 4.56
CA ILE A 263 10.54 7.79 3.52
C ILE A 263 11.43 6.55 3.60
N VAL A 264 12.17 6.37 4.70
CA VAL A 264 13.24 5.36 4.75
C VAL A 264 12.67 3.94 4.64
N TRP A 265 11.78 3.54 5.53
CA TRP A 265 11.23 2.18 5.51
C TRP A 265 10.38 1.93 4.28
N ARG A 266 9.58 2.92 3.88
CA ARG A 266 8.74 2.80 2.69
C ARG A 266 9.58 2.64 1.42
N GLU A 267 10.63 3.42 1.26
CA GLU A 267 11.48 3.34 0.06
C GLU A 267 12.42 2.13 0.11
N LEU A 268 12.81 1.66 1.30
CA LEU A 268 13.49 0.37 1.44
C LEU A 268 12.60 -0.77 0.95
N ALA A 269 11.29 -0.71 1.24
CA ALA A 269 10.34 -1.71 0.75
C ALA A 269 10.26 -1.70 -0.78
N ARG A 270 10.25 -0.52 -1.42
CA ARG A 270 10.28 -0.43 -2.88
C ARG A 270 11.58 -1.00 -3.46
N ASN A 271 12.71 -0.66 -2.85
CA ASN A 271 14.01 -1.22 -3.23
C ASN A 271 13.98 -2.76 -3.12
N PHE A 272 13.48 -3.28 -2.00
CA PHE A 272 13.38 -4.73 -1.77
C PHE A 272 12.57 -5.40 -2.88
N CYS A 273 11.37 -4.93 -3.16
CA CYS A 273 10.52 -5.56 -4.17
C CYS A 273 11.06 -5.40 -5.60
N TYR A 274 11.74 -4.27 -5.87
CA TYR A 274 12.31 -4.00 -7.19
C TYR A 274 13.47 -4.93 -7.52
N TYR A 275 14.34 -5.22 -6.54
CA TYR A 275 15.57 -5.97 -6.77
C TYR A 275 15.51 -7.45 -6.35
N ASN A 276 14.50 -7.88 -5.60
CA ASN A 276 14.35 -9.27 -5.15
C ASN A 276 13.19 -9.94 -5.90
N PRO A 277 13.46 -10.82 -6.85
CA PRO A 277 12.38 -11.44 -7.64
C PRO A 277 11.47 -12.34 -6.81
N ASN A 278 11.91 -12.76 -5.64
CA ASN A 278 11.15 -13.63 -4.73
C ASN A 278 10.57 -12.87 -3.53
N TYR A 279 10.40 -11.54 -3.64
CA TYR A 279 9.95 -10.71 -2.51
C TYR A 279 8.64 -11.20 -1.86
N ASN A 280 7.78 -11.86 -2.64
CA ASN A 280 6.47 -12.36 -2.20
C ASN A 280 6.45 -13.87 -1.95
N HIS A 281 7.63 -14.46 -1.73
CA HIS A 281 7.80 -15.90 -1.44
C HIS A 281 8.83 -16.08 -0.33
N TYR A 282 8.71 -17.18 0.39
CA TYR A 282 9.64 -17.57 1.44
C TYR A 282 11.10 -17.58 0.94
N GLU A 283 11.29 -17.98 -0.31
CA GLU A 283 12.61 -18.04 -0.94
C GLU A 283 13.31 -16.66 -1.01
N GLY A 284 12.56 -15.56 -0.87
CA GLY A 284 13.12 -14.21 -0.90
C GLY A 284 13.75 -13.73 0.40
N ILE A 285 13.58 -14.46 1.52
CA ILE A 285 14.19 -14.05 2.79
C ILE A 285 15.69 -14.42 2.80
N PRO A 286 16.49 -13.80 3.70
CA PRO A 286 17.94 -14.06 3.70
C PRO A 286 18.29 -15.54 3.99
N ASP A 287 19.39 -16.02 3.42
CA ASP A 287 19.82 -17.42 3.56
C ASP A 287 20.03 -17.81 5.03
N TRP A 288 20.60 -16.89 5.86
CA TRP A 288 20.80 -17.17 7.29
C TRP A 288 19.46 -17.43 8.00
N ALA A 289 18.42 -16.69 7.58
CA ALA A 289 17.07 -16.82 8.16
C ALA A 289 16.42 -18.14 7.74
N LYS A 290 16.52 -18.49 6.44
CA LYS A 290 16.02 -19.79 5.95
C LYS A 290 16.69 -20.93 6.70
N LYS A 291 18.01 -20.86 6.82
CA LYS A 291 18.78 -21.92 7.50
C LYS A 291 18.31 -22.11 8.94
N THR A 292 18.22 -21.04 9.73
CA THR A 292 17.84 -21.18 11.13
C THR A 292 16.38 -21.63 11.30
N LEU A 293 15.45 -21.16 10.43
CA LEU A 293 14.06 -21.60 10.47
C LEU A 293 13.92 -23.08 10.10
N GLU A 294 14.70 -23.55 9.13
CA GLU A 294 14.69 -24.96 8.73
C GLU A 294 15.26 -25.87 9.84
N GLU A 295 16.33 -25.44 10.51
CA GLU A 295 16.91 -26.15 11.66
C GLU A 295 15.92 -26.31 12.80
N HIS A 296 15.02 -25.35 12.97
CA HIS A 296 14.02 -25.34 14.05
C HIS A 296 12.62 -25.78 13.60
N LYS A 297 12.48 -26.23 12.35
CA LYS A 297 11.19 -26.65 11.78
C LYS A 297 10.52 -27.78 12.56
N SER A 298 11.32 -28.73 13.09
CA SER A 298 10.83 -29.89 13.84
C SER A 298 10.56 -29.57 15.32
N ASP A 299 10.89 -28.37 15.81
CA ASP A 299 10.64 -28.00 17.19
C ASP A 299 9.13 -28.10 17.50
N LYS A 300 8.83 -28.68 18.66
CA LYS A 300 7.43 -28.85 19.11
C LYS A 300 6.78 -27.48 19.35
N ARG A 301 5.62 -27.26 18.71
CA ARG A 301 4.76 -26.10 18.95
C ARG A 301 3.74 -26.46 20.01
N GLU A 302 3.49 -25.52 20.91
CA GLU A 302 2.44 -25.67 21.92
C GLU A 302 1.06 -25.61 21.27
N TYR A 303 0.90 -24.75 20.25
CA TYR A 303 -0.32 -24.59 19.47
C TYR A 303 0.02 -24.63 17.99
N VAL A 304 -0.89 -25.18 17.20
CA VAL A 304 -0.82 -25.16 15.73
C VAL A 304 -2.22 -24.83 15.22
N TYR A 305 -2.30 -23.90 14.29
CA TYR A 305 -3.60 -23.45 13.72
C TYR A 305 -3.59 -23.59 12.19
N THR A 306 -4.78 -23.83 11.65
CA THR A 306 -5.03 -23.86 10.22
C THR A 306 -5.21 -22.42 9.70
N LEU A 307 -5.12 -22.24 8.38
CA LEU A 307 -5.43 -20.97 7.73
C LEU A 307 -6.83 -20.47 8.14
N GLU A 308 -7.84 -21.38 8.16
CA GLU A 308 -9.21 -21.03 8.52
C GLU A 308 -9.31 -20.50 9.97
N GLU A 309 -8.58 -21.12 10.90
CA GLU A 309 -8.57 -20.68 12.29
C GLU A 309 -7.91 -19.29 12.42
N PHE A 310 -6.79 -19.07 11.74
CA PHE A 310 -6.16 -17.75 11.68
C PHE A 310 -7.12 -16.72 11.06
N GLU A 311 -7.67 -17.05 9.90
CA GLU A 311 -8.55 -16.13 9.17
C GLU A 311 -9.75 -15.68 10.01
N ASN A 312 -10.31 -16.59 10.81
CA ASN A 312 -11.49 -16.32 11.63
C ASN A 312 -11.15 -15.86 13.06
N ALA A 313 -9.89 -15.55 13.35
CA ALA A 313 -9.44 -15.07 14.66
C ALA A 313 -9.80 -16.06 15.79
N LYS A 314 -9.54 -17.35 15.57
CA LYS A 314 -9.89 -18.44 16.50
C LYS A 314 -8.65 -19.06 17.15
N THR A 315 -7.71 -18.23 17.60
CA THR A 315 -6.55 -18.71 18.36
C THR A 315 -6.82 -18.61 19.87
N HIS A 316 -5.92 -19.15 20.67
CA HIS A 316 -5.98 -19.02 22.13
C HIS A 316 -5.59 -17.62 22.61
N ASP A 317 -4.93 -16.82 21.75
CA ASP A 317 -4.32 -15.53 22.12
C ASP A 317 -5.29 -14.38 21.79
N GLU A 318 -5.87 -13.77 22.83
CA GLU A 318 -6.84 -12.67 22.65
C GLU A 318 -6.22 -11.43 22.00
N TYR A 319 -4.92 -11.20 22.16
CA TYR A 319 -4.24 -10.05 21.55
C TYR A 319 -4.09 -10.25 20.03
N TRP A 320 -3.70 -11.47 19.65
CA TRP A 320 -3.62 -11.85 18.24
C TRP A 320 -4.99 -11.79 17.59
N ASN A 321 -5.99 -12.37 18.26
CA ASN A 321 -7.37 -12.38 17.75
C ASN A 321 -7.90 -10.94 17.58
N ALA A 322 -7.56 -10.04 18.51
CA ALA A 322 -7.95 -8.62 18.38
C ALA A 322 -7.32 -8.00 17.12
N ALA A 323 -6.03 -8.26 16.88
CA ALA A 323 -5.35 -7.73 15.68
C ALA A 323 -6.01 -8.23 14.39
N GLN A 324 -6.31 -9.54 14.33
CA GLN A 324 -6.98 -10.14 13.17
C GLN A 324 -8.40 -9.56 13.00
N LEU A 325 -9.14 -9.37 14.10
CA LEU A 325 -10.48 -8.77 14.05
C LEU A 325 -10.45 -7.30 13.60
N GLU A 326 -9.45 -6.53 14.05
CA GLU A 326 -9.26 -5.15 13.57
C GLU A 326 -9.09 -5.16 12.05
N LEU A 327 -8.25 -6.05 11.54
CA LEU A 327 -8.03 -6.22 10.11
C LEU A 327 -9.32 -6.60 9.38
N LEU A 328 -10.03 -7.61 9.87
CA LEU A 328 -11.28 -8.08 9.26
C LEU A 328 -12.34 -6.99 9.20
N LYS A 329 -12.42 -6.16 10.24
CA LYS A 329 -13.47 -5.14 10.36
C LYS A 329 -13.15 -3.86 9.62
N THR A 330 -11.86 -3.44 9.63
CA THR A 330 -11.51 -2.11 9.12
C THR A 330 -10.71 -2.12 7.83
N GLY A 331 -10.02 -3.22 7.54
CA GLY A 331 -9.06 -3.27 6.45
C GLY A 331 -7.72 -2.64 6.83
N LYS A 332 -7.48 -2.48 8.12
CA LYS A 332 -6.23 -1.88 8.62
C LYS A 332 -5.92 -2.47 10.00
N MET A 333 -4.67 -2.86 10.20
CA MET A 333 -4.17 -3.34 11.49
C MET A 333 -3.08 -2.37 11.97
N HIS A 334 -3.07 -2.07 13.27
CA HIS A 334 -2.04 -1.20 13.85
C HIS A 334 -0.64 -1.76 13.54
N ASN A 335 0.29 -0.88 13.16
CA ASN A 335 1.63 -1.29 12.69
C ASN A 335 2.36 -2.22 13.66
N TYR A 336 2.38 -1.90 14.96
CA TYR A 336 3.04 -2.77 15.94
C TYR A 336 2.37 -4.14 16.00
N MET A 337 1.04 -4.18 15.92
CA MET A 337 0.30 -5.43 15.95
C MET A 337 0.51 -6.26 14.68
N ARG A 338 0.79 -5.64 13.51
CA ARG A 338 1.17 -6.40 12.29
C ARG A 338 2.43 -7.25 12.55
N MET A 339 3.40 -6.69 13.26
CA MET A 339 4.64 -7.43 13.59
C MET A 339 4.33 -8.60 14.52
N TYR A 340 3.61 -8.35 15.61
CA TYR A 340 3.21 -9.41 16.56
C TYR A 340 2.40 -10.50 15.84
N TRP A 341 1.42 -10.09 15.07
CA TRP A 341 0.52 -10.96 14.30
C TRP A 341 1.33 -11.92 13.41
N CYS A 342 2.26 -11.40 12.64
CA CYS A 342 3.07 -12.21 11.72
C CYS A 342 4.02 -13.13 12.49
N LYS A 343 4.64 -12.65 13.58
CA LYS A 343 5.51 -13.47 14.43
C LYS A 343 4.75 -14.66 15.01
N LYS A 344 3.48 -14.46 15.40
CA LYS A 344 2.67 -15.56 15.96
C LYS A 344 2.23 -16.55 14.88
N ILE A 345 2.03 -16.12 13.64
CA ILE A 345 1.78 -17.06 12.53
C ILE A 345 3.00 -17.98 12.37
N ILE A 346 4.24 -17.44 12.47
CA ILE A 346 5.46 -18.27 12.44
C ILE A 346 5.45 -19.28 13.59
N GLU A 347 5.13 -18.80 14.80
CA GLU A 347 5.15 -19.63 16.02
C GLU A 347 4.16 -20.79 15.94
N TRP A 348 2.98 -20.56 15.37
CA TRP A 348 1.85 -21.49 15.41
C TRP A 348 1.62 -22.23 14.09
N THR A 349 2.59 -22.22 13.17
CA THR A 349 2.56 -22.97 11.92
C THR A 349 3.81 -23.84 11.85
N GLN A 350 3.63 -25.16 11.62
CA GLN A 350 4.76 -26.10 11.65
C GLN A 350 5.83 -25.79 10.59
N ASP A 351 5.38 -25.49 9.38
CA ASP A 351 6.28 -25.22 8.25
C ASP A 351 6.43 -23.70 8.06
N PRO A 352 7.65 -23.13 8.19
CA PRO A 352 7.85 -21.70 8.02
C PRO A 352 7.48 -21.18 6.62
N LYS A 353 7.60 -22.00 5.59
CA LYS A 353 7.17 -21.62 4.24
C LYS A 353 5.64 -21.43 4.22
N HIS A 354 4.91 -22.38 4.82
CA HIS A 354 3.45 -22.29 4.92
C HIS A 354 3.04 -21.06 5.76
N ALA A 355 3.79 -20.75 6.84
CA ALA A 355 3.56 -19.55 7.65
C ALA A 355 3.68 -18.28 6.80
N PHE A 356 4.69 -18.20 5.94
CA PHE A 356 4.90 -17.08 5.02
C PHE A 356 3.68 -16.91 4.08
N ASP A 357 3.24 -18.03 3.50
CA ASP A 357 2.10 -18.03 2.57
C ASP A 357 0.80 -17.57 3.26
N ILE A 358 0.56 -18.03 4.50
CA ILE A 358 -0.61 -17.61 5.31
C ILE A 358 -0.56 -16.10 5.55
N ALA A 359 0.60 -15.58 5.99
CA ALA A 359 0.75 -14.15 6.27
C ALA A 359 0.49 -13.31 5.02
N CYS A 360 1.06 -13.71 3.87
CA CYS A 360 0.85 -13.00 2.61
C CYS A 360 -0.62 -13.05 2.17
N TYR A 361 -1.24 -14.22 2.26
CA TYR A 361 -2.65 -14.39 1.87
C TYR A 361 -3.57 -13.49 2.67
N LEU A 362 -3.44 -13.51 4.00
CA LEU A 362 -4.31 -12.71 4.87
C LEU A 362 -4.07 -11.21 4.69
N ASN A 363 -2.80 -10.81 4.57
CA ASN A 363 -2.45 -9.42 4.32
C ASN A 363 -3.07 -8.93 2.99
N ASP A 364 -2.86 -9.68 1.92
CA ASP A 364 -3.29 -9.26 0.58
C ASP A 364 -4.80 -9.27 0.42
N LYS A 365 -5.49 -10.17 1.11
CA LYS A 365 -6.95 -10.27 1.05
C LYS A 365 -7.63 -9.16 1.85
N TYR A 366 -7.11 -8.82 3.03
CA TYR A 366 -7.86 -8.02 4.00
C TYR A 366 -7.35 -6.60 4.22
N GLU A 367 -6.02 -6.34 4.07
CA GLU A 367 -5.49 -5.00 4.25
C GLU A 367 -5.87 -4.10 3.06
N LEU A 368 -6.34 -2.89 3.34
CA LEU A 368 -6.54 -1.89 2.28
C LEU A 368 -5.22 -1.62 1.56
N ASP A 369 -4.12 -1.54 2.32
CA ASP A 369 -2.78 -1.39 1.76
C ASP A 369 -2.08 -2.74 1.53
N GLY A 370 -2.84 -3.80 1.32
CA GLY A 370 -2.31 -5.09 0.88
C GLY A 370 -1.81 -5.02 -0.56
N ARG A 371 -1.09 -6.05 -1.02
CA ARG A 371 -0.55 -6.11 -2.39
C ARG A 371 0.35 -4.90 -2.66
N ASP A 372 1.20 -4.57 -1.68
CA ASP A 372 2.03 -3.37 -1.65
C ASP A 372 3.45 -3.76 -1.23
N PRO A 373 4.48 -3.06 -1.73
CA PRO A 373 5.85 -3.32 -1.28
C PRO A 373 6.01 -3.30 0.25
N ASN A 374 5.31 -2.40 0.96
CA ASN A 374 5.38 -2.37 2.43
C ASN A 374 4.86 -3.66 3.07
N GLY A 375 3.80 -4.24 2.51
CA GLY A 375 3.24 -5.50 3.02
C GLY A 375 4.24 -6.63 2.89
N TYR A 376 4.80 -6.81 1.70
CA TYR A 376 5.77 -7.88 1.45
C TYR A 376 7.06 -7.68 2.26
N ALA A 377 7.57 -6.45 2.31
CA ALA A 377 8.77 -6.15 3.10
C ALA A 377 8.51 -6.35 4.59
N GLY A 378 7.34 -5.97 5.09
CA GLY A 378 6.97 -6.14 6.49
C GLY A 378 6.84 -7.61 6.89
N ILE A 379 6.21 -8.44 6.05
CA ILE A 379 6.13 -9.88 6.29
C ILE A 379 7.55 -10.47 6.25
N SER A 380 8.32 -10.16 5.21
CA SER A 380 9.70 -10.66 5.08
C SER A 380 10.56 -10.24 6.29
N TRP A 381 10.34 -9.01 6.82
CA TRP A 381 11.04 -8.54 8.02
C TRP A 381 10.77 -9.49 9.19
N CYS A 382 9.54 -9.95 9.33
CA CYS A 382 9.20 -10.88 10.42
C CYS A 382 9.96 -12.21 10.28
N PHE A 383 10.40 -12.56 9.08
CA PHE A 383 11.20 -13.74 8.76
C PHE A 383 12.70 -13.44 8.64
N GLY A 384 13.16 -12.24 9.02
CA GLY A 384 14.59 -11.89 9.10
C GLY A 384 15.12 -10.90 8.09
N THR A 385 14.35 -10.53 7.05
CA THR A 385 14.77 -9.55 6.04
C THR A 385 14.95 -8.18 6.73
N HIS A 386 16.04 -7.48 6.43
CA HIS A 386 16.38 -6.17 7.00
C HIS A 386 16.68 -6.21 8.51
N ASP A 387 16.81 -7.43 9.09
CA ASP A 387 17.15 -7.60 10.51
C ASP A 387 18.45 -8.40 10.62
N ARG A 388 18.95 -8.53 11.83
CA ARG A 388 20.16 -9.28 12.15
C ARG A 388 19.80 -10.55 12.94
N PRO A 389 20.70 -11.54 12.98
CA PRO A 389 20.47 -12.69 13.88
C PRO A 389 20.39 -12.28 15.34
N TRP A 390 19.47 -12.89 16.07
CA TRP A 390 19.22 -12.69 17.50
C TRP A 390 19.65 -13.94 18.27
N LYS A 391 19.53 -13.90 19.60
CA LYS A 391 19.80 -15.06 20.44
C LYS A 391 18.86 -16.21 20.05
N GLU A 392 19.46 -17.38 19.82
CA GLU A 392 18.74 -18.56 19.33
C GLU A 392 17.71 -19.07 20.35
N ARG A 393 16.57 -19.53 19.86
CA ARG A 393 15.48 -20.06 20.68
C ARG A 393 14.62 -21.03 19.87
N LYS A 394 13.86 -21.86 20.58
CA LYS A 394 12.94 -22.82 19.94
C LYS A 394 12.03 -22.13 18.91
N ILE A 395 11.75 -22.82 17.84
CA ILE A 395 10.84 -22.43 16.75
C ILE A 395 11.43 -21.30 15.88
N PHE A 396 11.89 -20.22 16.50
CA PHE A 396 12.38 -19.02 15.81
C PHE A 396 13.85 -19.11 15.41
N GLY A 397 14.61 -20.04 16.01
CA GLY A 397 16.05 -20.03 15.83
C GLY A 397 16.59 -18.64 16.16
N LYS A 398 17.31 -18.03 15.23
CA LYS A 398 17.91 -16.70 15.39
C LYS A 398 17.04 -15.55 14.89
N ILE A 399 15.77 -15.83 14.55
CA ILE A 399 14.82 -14.78 14.14
C ILE A 399 14.32 -14.05 15.40
N ARG A 400 14.17 -12.73 15.31
CA ARG A 400 13.63 -11.89 16.39
C ARG A 400 12.26 -12.40 16.83
N TYR A 401 12.08 -12.50 18.16
CA TYR A 401 10.85 -13.01 18.78
C TYR A 401 10.01 -11.87 19.36
N MET A 402 8.71 -12.08 19.44
CA MET A 402 7.77 -11.19 20.14
C MET A 402 6.81 -12.03 20.97
N SER A 403 6.63 -11.66 22.26
CA SER A 403 5.79 -12.40 23.21
C SER A 403 4.57 -11.59 23.65
N ALA A 404 3.55 -12.30 24.12
CA ALA A 404 2.36 -11.67 24.73
C ALA A 404 2.76 -10.85 25.97
N SER A 405 3.65 -11.40 26.81
CA SER A 405 4.15 -10.67 27.99
C SER A 405 4.89 -9.40 27.60
N GLY A 406 5.56 -9.39 26.43
CA GLY A 406 6.20 -8.18 25.90
C GLY A 406 5.19 -7.10 25.53
N LEU A 407 4.02 -7.48 25.00
CA LEU A 407 2.93 -6.52 24.73
C LEU A 407 2.40 -5.95 26.04
N GLU A 408 2.17 -6.81 27.06
CA GLU A 408 1.64 -6.41 28.36
C GLU A 408 2.59 -5.45 29.08
N ALA A 409 3.90 -5.67 28.94
CA ALA A 409 4.90 -4.82 29.58
C ALA A 409 5.01 -3.44 28.94
N LYS A 410 4.69 -3.34 27.63
CA LYS A 410 4.88 -2.09 26.85
C LYS A 410 3.61 -1.24 26.75
N PHE A 411 2.44 -1.86 26.73
CA PHE A 411 1.19 -1.21 26.33
C PHE A 411 0.05 -1.59 27.26
N ASP A 412 -0.99 -0.77 27.30
CA ASP A 412 -2.29 -1.17 27.83
C ASP A 412 -2.99 -2.03 26.78
N ILE A 413 -2.47 -3.24 26.57
CA ILE A 413 -2.91 -4.11 25.49
C ILE A 413 -4.38 -4.57 25.68
N LYS A 414 -4.86 -4.64 26.93
CA LYS A 414 -6.26 -4.98 27.22
C LYS A 414 -7.20 -3.88 26.69
N LYS A 415 -6.80 -2.63 26.83
CA LYS A 415 -7.54 -1.49 26.28
C LYS A 415 -7.62 -1.58 24.75
N TYR A 416 -6.54 -2.05 24.09
CA TYR A 416 -6.56 -2.32 22.66
C TYR A 416 -7.61 -3.39 22.31
N VAL A 417 -7.66 -4.50 23.07
CA VAL A 417 -8.66 -5.55 22.85
C VAL A 417 -10.09 -4.99 22.97
N GLU A 418 -10.35 -4.18 24.01
CA GLU A 418 -11.65 -3.53 24.21
C GLU A 418 -12.00 -2.59 23.07
N LYS A 419 -11.04 -1.80 22.62
CA LYS A 419 -11.19 -0.89 21.47
C LYS A 419 -11.64 -1.67 20.23
N VAL A 420 -11.00 -2.80 19.94
CA VAL A 420 -11.36 -3.64 18.79
C VAL A 420 -12.75 -4.25 18.96
N LYS A 421 -13.07 -4.73 20.18
CA LYS A 421 -14.41 -5.28 20.48
C LYS A 421 -15.51 -4.24 20.26
N SER A 422 -15.23 -2.97 20.58
CA SER A 422 -16.20 -1.88 20.37
C SER A 422 -16.47 -1.60 18.89
N LEU A 423 -15.51 -1.86 18.02
CA LEU A 423 -15.73 -1.73 16.57
C LEU A 423 -16.86 -2.64 16.05
N UNK A 424 -16.89 -3.60 16.53
CA UNK A 424 -17.87 -4.47 16.21
C UNK A 424 -19.22 -4.02 16.53
N LYS A 425 -19.39 -3.46 17.61
CA LYS A 425 -20.72 -2.96 18.01
C LYS A 425 -21.20 -1.83 17.10
N ILE A 426 -20.31 -0.99 16.69
CA ILE A 426 -20.64 0.18 15.83
C ILE A 426 -21.03 -0.25 14.41
N MET A 427 -20.35 -1.26 13.87
CA MET A 427 -20.56 -1.71 12.50
C MET A 427 -21.81 -2.60 12.33
N PHE A 428 -22.32 -3.18 13.42
CA PHE A 428 -23.52 -4.02 13.40
C PHE A 428 -24.82 -3.24 13.60
N ASN A 429 -24.80 -1.90 13.50
CA ASN A 429 -26.03 -1.11 13.56
C ASN A 429 -26.55 -0.88 12.14
N PRO A 430 -27.51 -1.69 11.66
CA PRO A 430 -27.98 -1.59 10.26
C PRO A 430 -28.69 -0.27 9.94
N LYS A 431 -29.05 0.51 10.96
CA LYS A 431 -29.76 1.78 10.76
C LYS A 431 -28.86 2.93 10.27
N LYS A 432 -27.53 2.77 10.33
CA LYS A 432 -26.60 3.83 9.90
C LYS A 432 -26.20 3.74 8.41
N TRP A 433 -26.63 2.67 7.72
CA TRP A 433 -26.20 2.43 6.32
C TRP A 433 -27.37 2.48 5.34
N CYS A 434 -28.59 2.80 5.79
CA CYS A 434 -29.68 3.10 4.88
C CYS A 434 -29.51 4.55 4.41
N ILE A 435 -28.84 4.69 3.27
CA ILE A 435 -28.87 5.96 2.54
C ILE A 435 -30.27 6.05 1.93
N LYS A 436 -31.05 7.04 2.35
CA LYS A 436 -32.31 7.40 1.70
C LYS A 436 -32.03 7.91 0.29
#